data_cfef129fae3c545858ad9d961186a433
#
_entry.id   cfef129fae3c545858ad9d961186a433
#
_cell.length_a   1.000
_cell.length_b   1.000
_cell.length_c   1.000
_cell.angle_alpha   90.00
_cell.angle_beta   90.00
_cell.angle_gamma   90.00
#
_symmetry.space_group_name_H-M   'P 1'
#
loop_
_entity.id
_entity.type
_entity.pdbx_description
1 polymer ?
#
loop_
_entity_poly.entity_id
_entity_poly.type
_entity_poly.pdbx_seq_one_letter_code
_entity_poly.pdbx_strand_id
1 'polypeptide(L)'
;MEHITWLFRKKRTLGNFSIEQSYLEVANAWSEGAKPVWVEATHFSEGWLNRWNIIRQTRALETDILHITGDINFAALAWPKWRRNRPKVVLTIHDIGFIHDHTGWKRWLIKKIWITWPLRCVDHLITVSEATKTTVLQEATWFDCKKITVINTVVPQHFKPRKNEPKNSKPIALHIGVAKNKNLQRHAEALQGLDVHLRIIGEPSDADHRMLKQLGVEYSKQSKLTDAEMQEAYATSDLLLFASTLEGFGMPILEAQLVGLPVITSNIEPLATVAGDGALLVNALNINSIRSGIKLLLANRNLQKKLISIGFRNQQRYDPIQAALSLNDLYMNIL
;
A
#
# COMPACT_ATOMS: atom_id res chain seq x y z
N MET A 1 33.65 3.78 -0.18
CA MET A 1 32.37 3.02 -0.11
C MET A 1 31.26 4.05 -0.23
N GLU A 2 30.30 3.80 -1.09
CA GLU A 2 29.17 4.69 -1.31
C GLU A 2 28.24 4.66 -0.10
N HIS A 3 27.82 5.82 0.37
CA HIS A 3 26.90 5.96 1.49
C HIS A 3 25.49 6.16 0.95
N ILE A 4 24.61 5.15 1.14
CA ILE A 4 23.20 5.21 0.77
C ILE A 4 22.38 5.38 2.04
N THR A 5 21.53 6.40 2.08
CA THR A 5 20.62 6.64 3.21
C THR A 5 19.17 6.52 2.77
N TRP A 6 18.44 5.64 3.45
CA TRP A 6 16.98 5.58 3.37
C TRP A 6 16.36 6.45 4.45
N LEU A 7 15.64 7.49 4.05
CA LEU A 7 14.95 8.39 4.95
C LEU A 7 13.47 8.05 5.05
N PHE A 8 13.05 7.64 6.23
CA PHE A 8 11.66 7.30 6.55
C PHE A 8 10.96 8.42 7.31
N ARG A 9 9.64 8.46 7.22
CA ARG A 9 8.83 9.25 8.14
C ARG A 9 9.04 8.77 9.58
N LYS A 10 8.74 9.62 10.56
CA LYS A 10 8.70 9.22 11.96
C LYS A 10 7.66 8.12 12.16
N LYS A 11 8.06 7.03 12.83
CA LYS A 11 7.20 5.89 13.11
C LYS A 11 5.95 6.34 13.88
N ARG A 12 4.78 5.98 13.37
CA ARG A 12 3.50 6.24 14.05
C ARG A 12 3.30 5.23 15.17
N THR A 13 2.72 5.65 16.29
CA THR A 13 2.46 4.75 17.44
C THR A 13 1.34 3.74 17.19
N LEU A 14 0.52 3.95 16.16
CA LEU A 14 -0.67 3.14 15.85
C LEU A 14 -0.86 3.00 14.33
N GLY A 15 -0.86 1.76 13.84
CA GLY A 15 -1.36 1.35 12.51
C GLY A 15 -0.52 1.75 11.30
N ASN A 16 -0.59 0.96 10.25
CA ASN A 16 -0.01 1.15 8.92
C ASN A 16 1.52 1.30 8.87
N PHE A 17 2.22 0.18 9.13
CA PHE A 17 3.66 0.06 8.93
C PHE A 17 4.03 -0.60 7.59
N SER A 18 3.10 -0.66 6.63
CA SER A 18 3.30 -1.39 5.37
C SER A 18 4.50 -0.89 4.56
N ILE A 19 4.78 0.41 4.58
CA ILE A 19 5.95 0.99 3.89
C ILE A 19 7.23 0.54 4.60
N GLU A 20 7.32 0.79 5.89
CA GLU A 20 8.48 0.46 6.71
C GLU A 20 8.76 -1.05 6.68
N GLN A 21 7.72 -1.87 6.78
CA GLN A 21 7.83 -3.32 6.72
C GLN A 21 8.32 -3.80 5.35
N SER A 22 7.79 -3.25 4.26
CA SER A 22 8.24 -3.59 2.90
C SER A 22 9.74 -3.29 2.71
N TYR A 23 10.22 -2.11 3.16
CA TYR A 23 11.64 -1.78 3.08
C TYR A 23 12.51 -2.61 4.02
N LEU A 24 11.98 -3.06 5.15
CA LEU A 24 12.67 -3.98 6.03
C LEU A 24 12.91 -5.34 5.34
N GLU A 25 11.92 -5.86 4.66
CA GLU A 25 12.06 -7.11 3.86
C GLU A 25 13.10 -6.93 2.74
N VAL A 26 13.09 -5.78 2.05
CA VAL A 26 14.11 -5.46 1.04
C VAL A 26 15.50 -5.38 1.67
N ALA A 27 15.65 -4.73 2.84
CA ALA A 27 16.93 -4.62 3.54
C ALA A 27 17.46 -5.97 4.04
N ASN A 28 16.57 -6.89 4.42
CA ASN A 28 16.93 -8.25 4.81
C ASN A 28 17.38 -9.10 3.61
N ALA A 29 16.82 -8.84 2.43
CA ALA A 29 17.17 -9.50 1.18
C ALA A 29 18.37 -8.85 0.46
N TRP A 30 18.94 -7.77 1.01
CA TRP A 30 20.04 -7.04 0.39
C TRP A 30 21.32 -7.86 0.41
N SER A 31 21.80 -8.29 -0.75
CA SER A 31 22.93 -9.19 -0.90
C SER A 31 24.14 -8.58 -1.63
N GLU A 32 23.95 -7.48 -2.36
CA GLU A 32 24.99 -6.89 -3.21
C GLU A 32 25.12 -5.37 -2.97
N GLY A 33 26.34 -4.85 -3.17
CA GLY A 33 26.61 -3.41 -3.03
C GLY A 33 26.59 -2.88 -1.60
N ALA A 34 26.56 -1.55 -1.48
CA ALA A 34 26.51 -0.87 -0.19
C ALA A 34 25.09 -0.98 0.41
N LYS A 35 24.99 -1.58 1.60
CA LYS A 35 23.71 -1.70 2.30
C LYS A 35 23.22 -0.33 2.74
N PRO A 36 21.97 0.06 2.42
CA PRO A 36 21.43 1.34 2.84
C PRO A 36 21.32 1.50 4.36
N VAL A 37 21.62 2.70 4.85
CA VAL A 37 21.47 3.08 6.25
C VAL A 37 20.05 3.61 6.47
N TRP A 38 19.38 3.07 7.48
CA TRP A 38 18.04 3.48 7.87
C TRP A 38 18.06 4.73 8.75
N VAL A 39 17.37 5.78 8.35
CA VAL A 39 17.21 7.02 9.13
C VAL A 39 15.74 7.38 9.24
N GLU A 40 15.25 7.63 10.44
CA GLU A 40 13.89 8.12 10.67
C GLU A 40 13.86 9.64 10.84
N ALA A 41 12.80 10.27 10.35
CA ALA A 41 12.54 11.68 10.61
C ALA A 41 12.28 11.91 12.09
N THR A 42 12.92 12.93 12.65
CA THR A 42 12.84 13.27 14.11
C THR A 42 11.45 13.77 14.51
N HIS A 43 10.69 14.31 13.56
CA HIS A 43 9.37 14.91 13.80
C HIS A 43 8.29 14.26 12.93
N PHE A 44 7.03 14.33 13.36
CA PHE A 44 5.88 14.01 12.50
C PHE A 44 5.73 15.07 11.41
N SER A 45 5.19 14.69 10.24
CA SER A 45 5.04 15.57 9.07
C SER A 45 3.90 16.62 9.21
N GLU A 46 3.36 16.81 10.41
CA GLU A 46 2.27 17.73 10.72
C GLU A 46 2.80 19.13 11.05
N GLY A 47 2.15 20.14 10.49
CA GLY A 47 2.56 21.55 10.69
C GLY A 47 3.82 21.96 9.93
N TRP A 48 3.99 23.28 9.72
CA TRP A 48 5.10 23.80 8.94
C TRP A 48 6.45 23.75 9.67
N LEU A 49 6.46 23.94 11.00
CA LEU A 49 7.68 23.88 11.82
C LEU A 49 8.30 22.49 11.82
N ASN A 50 7.49 21.45 11.98
CA ASN A 50 7.97 20.07 11.95
C ASN A 50 8.52 19.69 10.58
N ARG A 51 7.83 20.12 9.50
CA ARG A 51 8.33 19.92 8.13
C ARG A 51 9.66 20.63 7.90
N TRP A 52 9.81 21.84 8.41
CA TRP A 52 11.08 22.56 8.36
C TRP A 52 12.19 21.84 9.12
N ASN A 53 11.91 21.31 10.30
CA ASN A 53 12.86 20.52 11.08
C ASN A 53 13.29 19.24 10.34
N ILE A 54 12.35 18.56 9.67
CA ILE A 54 12.66 17.39 8.82
C ILE A 54 13.58 17.81 7.66
N ILE A 55 13.31 18.92 6.98
CA ILE A 55 14.16 19.44 5.91
C ILE A 55 15.58 19.76 6.45
N ARG A 56 15.68 20.36 7.63
CA ARG A 56 16.99 20.63 8.27
C ARG A 56 17.73 19.35 8.62
N GLN A 57 17.06 18.36 9.21
CA GLN A 57 17.63 17.04 9.47
C GLN A 57 18.14 16.39 8.18
N THR A 58 17.29 16.37 7.13
CA THR A 58 17.63 15.81 5.82
C THR A 58 18.88 16.49 5.22
N ARG A 59 19.03 17.78 5.43
CA ARG A 59 20.18 18.56 4.95
C ARG A 59 21.48 18.25 5.69
N ALA A 60 21.40 17.76 6.90
CA ALA A 60 22.55 17.41 7.73
C ALA A 60 23.04 15.96 7.49
N LEU A 61 22.34 15.19 6.65
CA LEU A 61 22.75 13.82 6.32
C LEU A 61 23.96 13.85 5.38
N GLU A 62 25.01 13.16 5.78
CA GLU A 62 26.19 12.90 4.95
C GLU A 62 25.97 11.60 4.19
N THR A 63 25.68 11.70 2.89
CA THR A 63 25.34 10.55 2.04
C THR A 63 25.59 10.88 0.58
N ASP A 64 25.92 9.88 -0.23
CA ASP A 64 26.07 10.01 -1.68
C ASP A 64 24.70 9.86 -2.37
N ILE A 65 23.84 8.98 -1.84
CA ILE A 65 22.47 8.79 -2.29
C ILE A 65 21.52 8.97 -1.11
N LEU A 66 20.60 9.91 -1.23
CA LEU A 66 19.47 10.08 -0.32
C LEU A 66 18.21 9.52 -0.97
N HIS A 67 17.67 8.43 -0.44
CA HIS A 67 16.40 7.88 -0.87
C HIS A 67 15.31 8.19 0.16
N ILE A 68 14.35 9.00 -0.22
CA ILE A 68 13.18 9.36 0.59
C ILE A 68 12.10 8.31 0.33
N THR A 69 11.81 7.46 1.31
CA THR A 69 11.00 6.26 1.18
C THR A 69 9.59 6.36 1.74
N GLY A 70 9.35 7.33 2.62
CA GLY A 70 8.05 7.51 3.27
C GLY A 70 7.28 8.72 2.74
N ASP A 71 6.08 8.96 3.29
CA ASP A 71 5.18 10.08 2.91
C ASP A 71 5.70 11.44 3.43
N ILE A 72 6.94 11.77 3.11
CA ILE A 72 7.62 13.02 3.44
C ILE A 72 8.31 13.62 2.23
N ASN A 73 7.64 13.61 1.08
CA ASN A 73 8.17 14.05 -0.22
C ASN A 73 8.84 15.42 -0.15
N PHE A 74 8.30 16.33 0.67
CA PHE A 74 8.86 17.68 0.88
C PHE A 74 10.30 17.67 1.45
N ALA A 75 10.78 16.55 2.02
CA ALA A 75 12.16 16.42 2.48
C ALA A 75 13.17 16.59 1.34
N ALA A 76 12.78 16.30 0.08
CA ALA A 76 13.60 16.55 -1.11
C ALA A 76 14.00 18.03 -1.28
N LEU A 77 13.23 18.96 -0.70
CA LEU A 77 13.53 20.40 -0.72
C LEU A 77 14.82 20.76 0.02
N ALA A 78 15.35 19.86 0.85
CA ALA A 78 16.67 20.00 1.48
C ALA A 78 17.79 20.13 0.42
N TRP A 79 17.61 19.52 -0.76
CA TRP A 79 18.63 19.38 -1.78
C TRP A 79 18.17 19.84 -3.18
N PRO A 80 17.95 21.15 -3.38
CA PRO A 80 17.58 21.69 -4.70
C PRO A 80 18.74 21.52 -5.70
N LYS A 81 18.41 21.36 -6.99
CA LYS A 81 19.38 21.03 -8.06
C LYS A 81 20.48 22.09 -8.29
N TRP A 82 20.22 23.34 -7.94
CA TRP A 82 21.21 24.42 -8.07
C TRP A 82 22.32 24.34 -7.01
N ARG A 83 22.17 23.51 -5.98
CA ARG A 83 23.15 23.38 -4.90
C ARG A 83 24.32 22.49 -5.34
N ARG A 84 25.54 22.97 -5.14
CA ARG A 84 26.78 22.20 -5.36
C ARG A 84 26.95 21.16 -4.22
N ASN A 85 27.67 20.08 -4.53
CA ASN A 85 28.00 19.01 -3.56
C ASN A 85 26.76 18.45 -2.84
N ARG A 86 25.71 18.17 -3.60
CA ARG A 86 24.50 17.53 -3.10
C ARG A 86 24.50 16.04 -3.39
N PRO A 87 23.88 15.20 -2.54
CA PRO A 87 23.67 13.81 -2.85
C PRO A 87 22.77 13.64 -4.10
N LYS A 88 22.80 12.48 -4.70
CA LYS A 88 21.73 12.07 -5.62
C LYS A 88 20.46 11.81 -4.81
N VAL A 89 19.37 12.41 -5.21
CA VAL A 89 18.09 12.31 -4.47
C VAL A 89 17.13 11.42 -5.23
N VAL A 90 16.75 10.32 -4.60
CA VAL A 90 15.71 9.39 -5.04
C VAL A 90 14.47 9.60 -4.17
N LEU A 91 13.30 9.57 -4.76
CA LEU A 91 12.03 9.69 -4.04
C LEU A 91 11.14 8.51 -4.42
N THR A 92 10.57 7.81 -3.43
CA THR A 92 9.48 6.86 -3.68
C THR A 92 8.13 7.53 -3.42
N ILE A 93 7.23 7.43 -4.38
CA ILE A 93 5.82 7.84 -4.24
C ILE A 93 4.95 6.58 -4.18
N HIS A 94 4.24 6.41 -3.05
CA HIS A 94 3.34 5.28 -2.82
C HIS A 94 1.95 5.54 -3.39
N ASP A 95 1.40 6.73 -3.17
CA ASP A 95 0.18 7.21 -3.81
C ASP A 95 0.13 8.75 -3.80
N ILE A 96 -0.78 9.32 -4.56
CA ILE A 96 -1.08 10.74 -4.56
C ILE A 96 -2.59 11.02 -4.51
N GLY A 97 -3.38 10.01 -4.10
CA GLY A 97 -4.84 10.09 -4.05
C GLY A 97 -5.36 11.22 -3.15
N PHE A 98 -4.65 11.50 -2.05
CA PHE A 98 -4.99 12.59 -1.11
C PHE A 98 -5.07 13.98 -1.76
N ILE A 99 -4.43 14.19 -2.92
CA ILE A 99 -4.53 15.46 -3.66
C ILE A 99 -5.95 15.68 -4.18
N HIS A 100 -6.66 14.60 -4.51
CA HIS A 100 -8.02 14.66 -5.05
C HIS A 100 -9.10 14.89 -3.96
N ASP A 101 -8.75 14.69 -2.69
CA ASP A 101 -9.64 15.00 -1.55
C ASP A 101 -9.82 16.50 -1.33
N HIS A 102 -9.02 17.32 -2.02
CA HIS A 102 -9.02 18.78 -1.90
C HIS A 102 -9.39 19.45 -3.22
N THR A 103 -9.98 20.65 -3.13
CA THR A 103 -10.38 21.47 -4.29
C THR A 103 -9.80 22.90 -4.20
N GLY A 104 -9.82 23.62 -5.31
CA GLY A 104 -9.41 25.02 -5.37
C GLY A 104 -7.96 25.25 -4.93
N TRP A 105 -7.72 26.37 -4.19
CA TRP A 105 -6.38 26.77 -3.78
C TRP A 105 -5.69 25.77 -2.84
N LYS A 106 -6.46 25.04 -2.02
CA LYS A 106 -5.91 23.99 -1.12
C LYS A 106 -5.29 22.85 -1.92
N ARG A 107 -6.00 22.35 -2.95
CA ARG A 107 -5.44 21.35 -3.87
C ARG A 107 -4.16 21.85 -4.53
N TRP A 108 -4.18 23.09 -5.03
CA TRP A 108 -3.02 23.70 -5.66
C TRP A 108 -1.80 23.75 -4.72
N LEU A 109 -2.00 24.20 -3.46
CA LEU A 109 -0.92 24.29 -2.47
C LEU A 109 -0.36 22.92 -2.10
N ILE A 110 -1.23 21.95 -1.82
CA ILE A 110 -0.84 20.58 -1.50
C ILE A 110 -0.06 19.96 -2.66
N LYS A 111 -0.54 20.10 -3.90
CA LYS A 111 0.17 19.64 -5.09
C LYS A 111 1.56 20.28 -5.22
N LYS A 112 1.71 21.58 -4.92
CA LYS A 112 3.01 22.26 -4.93
C LYS A 112 3.98 21.66 -3.92
N ILE A 113 3.55 21.48 -2.67
CA ILE A 113 4.41 21.04 -1.56
C ILE A 113 4.76 19.56 -1.69
N TRP A 114 3.82 18.71 -2.09
CA TRP A 114 3.99 17.27 -2.07
C TRP A 114 4.48 16.66 -3.40
N ILE A 115 4.24 17.34 -4.52
CA ILE A 115 4.59 16.83 -5.85
C ILE A 115 5.49 17.81 -6.59
N THR A 116 5.02 19.02 -6.91
CA THR A 116 5.71 19.87 -7.87
C THR A 116 7.10 20.28 -7.42
N TRP A 117 7.24 20.79 -6.20
CA TRP A 117 8.53 21.22 -5.68
C TRP A 117 9.48 20.06 -5.37
N PRO A 118 9.05 18.97 -4.68
CA PRO A 118 9.90 17.80 -4.50
C PRO A 118 10.44 17.24 -5.82
N LEU A 119 9.58 17.02 -6.82
CA LEU A 119 9.99 16.46 -8.11
C LEU A 119 11.02 17.33 -8.86
N ARG A 120 11.07 18.63 -8.60
CA ARG A 120 12.13 19.50 -9.14
C ARG A 120 13.49 19.29 -8.49
N CYS A 121 13.52 18.69 -7.32
CA CYS A 121 14.74 18.45 -6.54
C CYS A 121 15.30 17.04 -6.74
N VAL A 122 14.50 16.05 -7.14
CA VAL A 122 14.92 14.64 -7.26
C VAL A 122 15.66 14.38 -8.58
N ASP A 123 16.59 13.42 -8.53
CA ASP A 123 17.30 12.92 -9.72
C ASP A 123 16.57 11.76 -10.33
N HIS A 124 15.95 10.93 -9.49
CA HIS A 124 15.15 9.78 -9.92
C HIS A 124 13.92 9.59 -9.04
N LEU A 125 12.84 9.11 -9.64
CA LEU A 125 11.57 8.82 -8.97
C LEU A 125 11.30 7.31 -9.02
N ILE A 126 10.88 6.76 -7.91
CA ILE A 126 10.33 5.40 -7.83
C ILE A 126 8.83 5.51 -7.60
N THR A 127 8.07 4.69 -8.30
CA THR A 127 6.64 4.50 -8.04
C THR A 127 6.38 3.03 -7.75
N VAL A 128 5.43 2.76 -6.87
CA VAL A 128 5.13 1.40 -6.39
C VAL A 128 4.24 0.60 -7.36
N SER A 129 3.74 1.24 -8.41
CA SER A 129 2.93 0.61 -9.46
C SER A 129 2.94 1.45 -10.74
N GLU A 130 2.62 0.85 -11.89
CA GLU A 130 2.41 1.59 -13.15
C GLU A 130 1.21 2.56 -13.05
N ALA A 131 0.19 2.22 -12.26
CA ALA A 131 -0.93 3.11 -11.98
C ALA A 131 -0.47 4.39 -11.25
N THR A 132 0.36 4.25 -10.21
CA THR A 132 0.95 5.40 -9.51
C THR A 132 1.82 6.25 -10.46
N LYS A 133 2.64 5.61 -11.32
CA LYS A 133 3.44 6.31 -12.34
C LYS A 133 2.56 7.12 -13.28
N THR A 134 1.50 6.52 -13.80
CA THR A 134 0.54 7.19 -14.68
C THR A 134 -0.10 8.40 -14.00
N THR A 135 -0.55 8.23 -12.75
CA THR A 135 -1.17 9.33 -11.98
C THR A 135 -0.18 10.46 -11.70
N VAL A 136 1.08 10.13 -11.36
CA VAL A 136 2.14 11.16 -11.17
C VAL A 136 2.40 11.92 -12.47
N LEU A 137 2.49 11.24 -13.61
CA LEU A 137 2.71 11.89 -14.91
C LEU A 137 1.52 12.75 -15.34
N GLN A 138 0.29 12.40 -15.00
CA GLN A 138 -0.89 13.25 -15.21
C GLN A 138 -0.83 14.54 -14.37
N GLU A 139 -0.35 14.44 -13.13
CA GLU A 139 -0.21 15.61 -12.25
C GLU A 139 1.06 16.42 -12.48
N ALA A 140 2.09 15.83 -13.09
CA ALA A 140 3.39 16.45 -13.36
C ALA A 140 3.87 16.15 -14.80
N THR A 141 3.10 16.60 -15.80
CA THR A 141 3.34 16.36 -17.24
C THR A 141 4.73 16.82 -17.75
N TRP A 142 5.37 17.72 -17.01
CA TRP A 142 6.71 18.24 -17.28
C TRP A 142 7.84 17.34 -16.78
N PHE A 143 7.53 16.31 -15.95
CA PHE A 143 8.53 15.41 -15.40
C PHE A 143 8.93 14.34 -16.43
N ASP A 144 10.23 14.11 -16.56
CA ASP A 144 10.76 13.15 -17.54
C ASP A 144 10.43 11.71 -17.13
N CYS A 145 9.62 11.04 -17.92
CA CYS A 145 9.21 9.66 -17.66
C CYS A 145 10.38 8.66 -17.62
N LYS A 146 11.52 8.96 -18.26
CA LYS A 146 12.74 8.16 -18.21
C LYS A 146 13.40 8.16 -16.83
N LYS A 147 13.05 9.13 -15.99
CA LYS A 147 13.51 9.23 -14.60
C LYS A 147 12.56 8.56 -13.62
N ILE A 148 11.65 7.73 -14.10
CA ILE A 148 10.71 6.99 -13.26
C ILE A 148 10.93 5.49 -13.44
N THR A 149 11.26 4.81 -12.36
CA THR A 149 11.30 3.35 -12.28
C THR A 149 10.14 2.85 -11.43
N VAL A 150 9.45 1.81 -11.89
CA VAL A 150 8.45 1.13 -11.09
C VAL A 150 9.14 0.00 -10.32
N ILE A 151 9.10 0.09 -8.99
CA ILE A 151 9.55 -0.96 -8.07
C ILE A 151 8.39 -1.29 -7.15
N ASN A 152 7.82 -2.46 -7.32
CA ASN A 152 6.65 -2.89 -6.58
C ASN A 152 6.92 -2.96 -5.07
N THR A 153 5.91 -2.63 -4.28
CA THR A 153 5.95 -2.86 -2.83
C THR A 153 6.07 -4.35 -2.54
N VAL A 154 6.96 -4.71 -1.64
CA VAL A 154 7.22 -6.10 -1.24
C VAL A 154 6.26 -6.52 -0.12
N VAL A 155 5.82 -7.76 -0.16
CA VAL A 155 4.93 -8.32 0.85
C VAL A 155 5.71 -8.80 2.06
N PRO A 156 5.25 -8.51 3.29
CA PRO A 156 5.89 -9.02 4.51
C PRO A 156 5.98 -10.54 4.53
N GLN A 157 7.19 -11.07 4.74
CA GLN A 157 7.48 -12.51 4.70
C GLN A 157 7.04 -13.28 5.95
N HIS A 158 6.47 -12.60 6.94
CA HIS A 158 5.91 -13.26 8.13
C HIS A 158 4.58 -13.96 7.84
N PHE A 159 3.83 -13.57 6.81
CA PHE A 159 2.63 -14.29 6.39
C PHE A 159 2.96 -15.67 5.86
N LYS A 160 2.26 -16.69 6.36
CA LYS A 160 2.47 -18.10 5.99
C LYS A 160 1.18 -18.71 5.46
N PRO A 161 1.27 -19.67 4.53
CA PRO A 161 0.12 -20.41 4.07
C PRO A 161 -0.63 -21.03 5.25
N ARG A 162 -1.95 -20.94 5.24
CA ARG A 162 -2.79 -21.59 6.25
C ARG A 162 -2.64 -23.11 6.14
N LYS A 163 -2.56 -23.78 7.28
CA LYS A 163 -2.40 -25.25 7.33
C LYS A 163 -3.67 -26.00 6.92
N ASN A 164 -4.82 -25.45 7.26
CA ASN A 164 -6.13 -26.05 7.00
C ASN A 164 -7.12 -24.99 6.51
N GLU A 165 -8.10 -25.43 5.73
CA GLU A 165 -9.27 -24.59 5.44
C GLU A 165 -10.06 -24.37 6.74
N PRO A 166 -10.58 -23.14 6.97
CA PRO A 166 -11.38 -22.88 8.15
C PRO A 166 -12.68 -23.71 8.11
N LYS A 167 -13.11 -24.18 9.28
CA LYS A 167 -14.38 -24.92 9.46
C LYS A 167 -15.38 -24.00 10.18
N ASN A 168 -15.66 -22.86 9.60
CA ASN A 168 -16.62 -21.92 10.17
C ASN A 168 -18.05 -22.45 9.97
N SER A 169 -18.90 -22.32 11.00
CA SER A 169 -20.33 -22.64 10.88
C SER A 169 -21.04 -21.72 9.89
N LYS A 170 -20.54 -20.48 9.77
CA LYS A 170 -20.98 -19.44 8.86
C LYS A 170 -19.74 -18.88 8.16
N PRO A 171 -19.73 -18.71 6.81
CA PRO A 171 -18.61 -18.14 6.10
C PRO A 171 -18.23 -16.75 6.62
N ILE A 172 -16.94 -16.47 6.76
CA ILE A 172 -16.39 -15.21 7.23
C ILE A 172 -15.78 -14.44 6.05
N ALA A 173 -16.34 -13.27 5.74
CA ALA A 173 -15.75 -12.30 4.82
C ALA A 173 -14.86 -11.32 5.61
N LEU A 174 -13.57 -11.32 5.32
CA LEU A 174 -12.60 -10.39 5.91
C LEU A 174 -12.62 -9.06 5.17
N HIS A 175 -12.79 -7.97 5.91
CA HIS A 175 -12.73 -6.59 5.41
C HIS A 175 -11.64 -5.81 6.16
N ILE A 176 -10.77 -5.11 5.43
CA ILE A 176 -9.61 -4.42 6.02
C ILE A 176 -9.68 -2.93 5.77
N GLY A 177 -9.67 -2.17 6.88
CA GLY A 177 -9.74 -0.72 6.89
C GLY A 177 -11.18 -0.19 6.87
N VAL A 178 -11.37 1.03 7.40
CA VAL A 178 -12.68 1.69 7.51
C VAL A 178 -12.71 3.08 6.87
N ALA A 179 -11.62 3.49 6.21
CA ALA A 179 -11.60 4.72 5.44
C ALA A 179 -12.61 4.66 4.28
N LYS A 180 -13.10 5.80 3.83
CA LYS A 180 -14.16 5.90 2.82
C LYS A 180 -13.86 5.09 1.54
N ASN A 181 -12.60 5.09 1.10
CA ASN A 181 -12.16 4.34 -0.07
C ASN A 181 -12.21 2.82 0.13
N LYS A 182 -12.25 2.31 1.37
CA LYS A 182 -12.36 0.86 1.68
C LYS A 182 -13.77 0.32 1.44
N ASN A 183 -14.75 1.18 1.15
CA ASN A 183 -16.06 0.81 0.62
C ASN A 183 -16.93 -0.06 1.55
N LEU A 184 -16.76 0.11 2.89
CA LEU A 184 -17.47 -0.69 3.88
C LEU A 184 -18.99 -0.69 3.67
N GLN A 185 -19.57 0.46 3.33
CA GLN A 185 -21.02 0.58 3.10
C GLN A 185 -21.50 -0.37 1.99
N ARG A 186 -20.89 -0.34 0.78
CA ARG A 186 -21.32 -1.21 -0.32
C ARG A 186 -21.04 -2.68 -0.04
N HIS A 187 -19.99 -2.99 0.71
CA HIS A 187 -19.73 -4.36 1.18
C HIS A 187 -20.87 -4.85 2.08
N ALA A 188 -21.29 -4.03 3.05
CA ALA A 188 -22.41 -4.35 3.93
C ALA A 188 -23.73 -4.50 3.16
N GLU A 189 -24.05 -3.60 2.24
CA GLU A 189 -25.23 -3.68 1.36
C GLU A 189 -25.20 -4.95 0.50
N ALA A 190 -24.04 -5.35 -0.01
CA ALA A 190 -23.87 -6.58 -0.76
C ALA A 190 -24.05 -7.86 0.08
N LEU A 191 -23.76 -7.79 1.37
CA LEU A 191 -23.93 -8.90 2.34
C LEU A 191 -25.35 -8.98 2.90
N GLN A 192 -26.17 -7.94 2.79
CA GLN A 192 -27.53 -7.91 3.35
C GLN A 192 -28.33 -9.15 2.97
N GLY A 193 -28.84 -9.89 3.95
CA GLY A 193 -29.63 -11.12 3.77
C GLY A 193 -28.82 -12.33 3.26
N LEU A 194 -27.49 -12.26 3.22
CA LEU A 194 -26.62 -13.42 3.06
C LEU A 194 -26.24 -13.97 4.44
N ASP A 195 -26.15 -15.30 4.55
CA ASP A 195 -25.65 -15.95 5.76
C ASP A 195 -24.11 -15.94 5.77
N VAL A 196 -23.54 -14.74 5.95
CA VAL A 196 -22.11 -14.48 5.95
C VAL A 196 -21.78 -13.51 7.08
N HIS A 197 -20.77 -13.83 7.88
CA HIS A 197 -20.25 -12.94 8.92
C HIS A 197 -19.21 -11.99 8.36
N LEU A 198 -19.31 -10.70 8.63
CA LEU A 198 -18.33 -9.68 8.21
C LEU A 198 -17.32 -9.45 9.34
N ARG A 199 -16.07 -9.85 9.14
CA ARG A 199 -14.97 -9.52 10.05
C ARG A 199 -14.29 -8.25 9.57
N ILE A 200 -14.34 -7.18 10.39
CA ILE A 200 -13.76 -5.87 10.07
C ILE A 200 -12.46 -5.69 10.84
N ILE A 201 -11.35 -5.48 10.12
CA ILE A 201 -10.11 -5.03 10.72
C ILE A 201 -10.04 -3.52 10.61
N GLY A 202 -10.24 -2.84 11.71
CA GLY A 202 -10.32 -1.40 11.82
C GLY A 202 -11.25 -0.98 12.94
N GLU A 203 -11.43 0.33 13.08
CA GLU A 203 -12.35 0.91 14.08
C GLU A 203 -13.50 1.62 13.34
N PRO A 204 -14.65 0.93 13.10
CA PRO A 204 -15.82 1.52 12.48
C PRO A 204 -16.36 2.69 13.30
N SER A 205 -16.81 3.74 12.62
CA SER A 205 -17.46 4.88 13.26
C SER A 205 -18.86 4.52 13.80
N ASP A 206 -19.43 5.37 14.66
CA ASP A 206 -20.80 5.19 15.12
C ASP A 206 -21.82 5.19 13.97
N ALA A 207 -21.53 5.90 12.89
CA ALA A 207 -22.34 5.88 11.68
C ALA A 207 -22.28 4.50 10.97
N ASP A 208 -21.08 3.91 10.90
CA ASP A 208 -20.89 2.56 10.33
C ASP A 208 -21.60 1.51 11.18
N HIS A 209 -21.51 1.59 12.51
CA HIS A 209 -22.22 0.69 13.41
C HIS A 209 -23.74 0.76 13.22
N ARG A 210 -24.30 1.97 13.10
CA ARG A 210 -25.74 2.15 12.83
C ARG A 210 -26.15 1.56 11.47
N MET A 211 -25.36 1.82 10.44
CA MET A 211 -25.58 1.31 9.09
C MET A 211 -25.55 -0.22 9.05
N LEU A 212 -24.52 -0.87 9.61
CA LEU A 212 -24.42 -2.33 9.70
C LEU A 212 -25.60 -2.96 10.41
N LYS A 213 -26.05 -2.36 11.53
CA LYS A 213 -27.23 -2.81 12.27
C LYS A 213 -28.53 -2.66 11.47
N GLN A 214 -28.71 -1.52 10.77
CA GLN A 214 -29.89 -1.28 9.93
C GLN A 214 -29.98 -2.28 8.77
N LEU A 215 -28.84 -2.67 8.18
CA LEU A 215 -28.75 -3.66 7.12
C LEU A 215 -28.89 -5.11 7.64
N GLY A 216 -28.92 -5.32 8.95
CA GLY A 216 -28.96 -6.66 9.54
C GLY A 216 -27.74 -7.52 9.24
N VAL A 217 -26.57 -6.89 8.99
CA VAL A 217 -25.31 -7.60 8.74
C VAL A 217 -24.70 -8.02 10.06
N GLU A 218 -24.45 -9.31 10.23
CA GLU A 218 -23.72 -9.83 11.37
C GLU A 218 -22.23 -9.53 11.19
N TYR A 219 -21.60 -8.89 12.17
CA TYR A 219 -20.20 -8.51 12.08
C TYR A 219 -19.44 -8.55 13.41
N SER A 220 -18.13 -8.66 13.31
CA SER A 220 -17.18 -8.41 14.39
C SER A 220 -16.14 -7.39 13.96
N LYS A 221 -15.52 -6.71 14.95
CA LYS A 221 -14.43 -5.79 14.68
C LYS A 221 -13.21 -6.13 15.53
N GLN A 222 -12.05 -5.89 14.95
CA GLN A 222 -10.75 -6.00 15.62
C GLN A 222 -9.88 -4.81 15.15
N SER A 223 -9.08 -4.25 16.04
CA SER A 223 -8.17 -3.15 15.69
C SER A 223 -6.84 -3.31 16.42
N LYS A 224 -5.78 -2.67 15.91
CA LYS A 224 -4.45 -2.69 16.52
C LYS A 224 -3.88 -4.09 16.65
N LEU A 225 -4.12 -4.94 15.67
CA LEU A 225 -3.64 -6.30 15.65
C LEU A 225 -2.11 -6.35 15.52
N THR A 226 -1.51 -7.30 16.20
CA THR A 226 -0.15 -7.76 15.96
C THR A 226 -0.07 -8.51 14.63
N ASP A 227 1.14 -8.73 14.12
CA ASP A 227 1.35 -9.52 12.89
C ASP A 227 0.79 -10.93 13.02
N ALA A 228 0.91 -11.57 14.20
CA ALA A 228 0.36 -12.89 14.46
C ALA A 228 -1.18 -12.90 14.46
N GLU A 229 -1.81 -11.91 15.07
CA GLU A 229 -3.26 -11.75 15.05
C GLU A 229 -3.79 -11.43 13.66
N MET A 230 -3.02 -10.65 12.86
CA MET A 230 -3.37 -10.36 11.48
C MET A 230 -3.27 -11.63 10.62
N GLN A 231 -2.19 -12.42 10.77
CA GLN A 231 -2.06 -13.74 10.14
C GLN A 231 -3.25 -14.66 10.49
N GLU A 232 -3.67 -14.68 11.75
CA GLU A 232 -4.80 -15.48 12.22
C GLU A 232 -6.12 -14.98 11.61
N ALA A 233 -6.31 -13.66 11.51
CA ALA A 233 -7.51 -13.08 10.89
C ALA A 233 -7.64 -13.50 9.42
N TYR A 234 -6.54 -13.53 8.65
CA TYR A 234 -6.54 -14.08 7.30
C TYR A 234 -6.78 -15.60 7.28
N ALA A 235 -6.06 -16.35 8.11
CA ALA A 235 -6.08 -17.81 8.08
C ALA A 235 -7.44 -18.40 8.45
N THR A 236 -8.19 -17.73 9.33
CA THR A 236 -9.50 -18.18 9.83
C THR A 236 -10.69 -17.59 9.07
N SER A 237 -10.47 -16.77 8.05
CA SER A 237 -11.52 -16.26 7.17
C SER A 237 -11.72 -17.15 5.94
N ASP A 238 -12.88 -17.05 5.28
CA ASP A 238 -13.22 -17.83 4.09
C ASP A 238 -12.94 -17.09 2.79
N LEU A 239 -12.99 -15.76 2.82
CA LEU A 239 -12.61 -14.90 1.71
C LEU A 239 -12.14 -13.52 2.20
N LEU A 240 -11.27 -12.88 1.43
CA LEU A 240 -11.00 -11.45 1.54
C LEU A 240 -11.98 -10.69 0.65
N LEU A 241 -12.73 -9.74 1.23
CA LEU A 241 -13.59 -8.80 0.53
C LEU A 241 -12.93 -7.41 0.53
N PHE A 242 -12.17 -7.09 -0.54
CA PHE A 242 -11.35 -5.89 -0.65
C PHE A 242 -11.67 -5.11 -1.93
N ALA A 243 -12.97 -4.85 -2.18
CA ALA A 243 -13.42 -4.07 -3.32
C ALA A 243 -13.37 -2.56 -3.02
N SER A 244 -12.17 -2.05 -2.79
CA SER A 244 -11.91 -0.62 -2.56
C SER A 244 -12.17 0.22 -3.81
N THR A 245 -12.51 1.50 -3.63
CA THR A 245 -12.75 2.44 -4.72
C THR A 245 -11.50 3.22 -5.15
N LEU A 246 -10.45 3.20 -4.32
CA LEU A 246 -9.15 3.83 -4.57
C LEU A 246 -8.09 3.20 -3.67
N GLU A 247 -6.93 2.86 -4.26
CA GLU A 247 -5.75 2.37 -3.52
C GLU A 247 -4.47 2.84 -4.21
N GLY A 248 -3.39 2.96 -3.43
CA GLY A 248 -2.05 3.19 -3.99
C GLY A 248 -1.41 1.89 -4.49
N PHE A 249 -1.71 0.75 -3.84
CA PHE A 249 -1.15 -0.54 -4.21
C PHE A 249 -2.14 -1.70 -3.98
N GLY A 250 -2.47 -2.05 -2.73
CA GLY A 250 -3.38 -3.16 -2.43
C GLY A 250 -2.71 -4.32 -1.66
N MET A 251 -1.86 -4.00 -0.69
CA MET A 251 -1.16 -4.99 0.15
C MET A 251 -2.06 -6.12 0.67
N PRO A 252 -3.29 -5.86 1.17
CA PRO A 252 -4.16 -6.93 1.67
C PRO A 252 -4.45 -8.04 0.67
N ILE A 253 -4.42 -7.76 -0.63
CA ILE A 253 -4.59 -8.76 -1.68
C ILE A 253 -3.44 -9.77 -1.64
N LEU A 254 -2.21 -9.27 -1.58
CA LEU A 254 -1.01 -10.10 -1.58
C LEU A 254 -0.86 -10.88 -0.26
N GLU A 255 -1.18 -10.25 0.87
CA GLU A 255 -1.21 -10.89 2.18
C GLU A 255 -2.20 -12.07 2.19
N ALA A 256 -3.42 -11.86 1.66
CA ALA A 256 -4.42 -12.92 1.50
C ALA A 256 -3.94 -14.04 0.57
N GLN A 257 -3.31 -13.69 -0.55
CA GLN A 257 -2.75 -14.68 -1.49
C GLN A 257 -1.64 -15.51 -0.84
N LEU A 258 -0.75 -14.91 -0.02
CA LEU A 258 0.29 -15.61 0.73
C LEU A 258 -0.32 -16.62 1.75
N VAL A 259 -1.39 -16.22 2.40
CA VAL A 259 -2.08 -17.10 3.35
C VAL A 259 -2.90 -18.19 2.65
N GLY A 260 -3.20 -18.02 1.37
CA GLY A 260 -4.08 -18.92 0.61
C GLY A 260 -5.56 -18.62 0.86
N LEU A 261 -5.91 -17.38 1.15
CA LEU A 261 -7.28 -16.91 1.28
C LEU A 261 -7.81 -16.46 -0.09
N PRO A 262 -8.96 -16.96 -0.56
CA PRO A 262 -9.59 -16.49 -1.79
C PRO A 262 -9.90 -14.99 -1.74
N VAL A 263 -9.65 -14.26 -2.82
CA VAL A 263 -9.77 -12.79 -2.86
C VAL A 263 -10.89 -12.36 -3.80
N ILE A 264 -11.73 -11.43 -3.33
CA ILE A 264 -12.59 -10.57 -4.16
C ILE A 264 -12.03 -9.15 -4.07
N THR A 265 -11.71 -8.54 -5.23
CA THR A 265 -11.20 -7.18 -5.28
C THR A 265 -11.80 -6.39 -6.46
N SER A 266 -11.48 -5.09 -6.53
CA SER A 266 -11.99 -4.21 -7.57
C SER A 266 -11.31 -4.45 -8.91
N ASN A 267 -12.05 -4.27 -10.00
CA ASN A 267 -11.54 -4.23 -11.37
C ASN A 267 -10.96 -2.86 -11.76
N ILE A 268 -10.28 -2.21 -10.83
CA ILE A 268 -9.60 -0.91 -11.04
C ILE A 268 -8.12 -1.05 -10.75
N GLU A 269 -7.32 -0.18 -11.38
CA GLU A 269 -5.89 -0.10 -11.08
C GLU A 269 -5.61 0.65 -9.76
N PRO A 270 -4.60 0.24 -8.99
CA PRO A 270 -3.66 -0.87 -9.27
C PRO A 270 -4.16 -2.26 -8.81
N LEU A 271 -5.36 -2.37 -8.21
CA LEU A 271 -5.83 -3.59 -7.57
C LEU A 271 -5.93 -4.78 -8.53
N ALA A 272 -6.41 -4.56 -9.77
CA ALA A 272 -6.49 -5.59 -10.79
C ALA A 272 -5.11 -6.14 -11.16
N THR A 273 -4.14 -5.24 -11.41
CA THR A 273 -2.75 -5.64 -11.72
C THR A 273 -2.07 -6.32 -10.55
N VAL A 274 -2.27 -5.82 -9.31
CA VAL A 274 -1.67 -6.42 -8.09
C VAL A 274 -2.24 -7.81 -7.84
N ALA A 275 -3.53 -7.99 -8.00
CA ALA A 275 -4.19 -9.29 -7.84
C ALA A 275 -3.76 -10.31 -8.90
N GLY A 276 -3.42 -9.85 -10.10
CA GLY A 276 -3.26 -10.72 -11.27
C GLY A 276 -4.52 -11.55 -11.48
N ASP A 277 -4.35 -12.75 -12.03
CA ASP A 277 -5.47 -13.70 -12.20
C ASP A 277 -5.81 -14.45 -10.90
N GLY A 278 -5.20 -14.09 -9.75
CA GLY A 278 -5.35 -14.73 -8.45
C GLY A 278 -6.49 -14.16 -7.59
N ALA A 279 -7.39 -13.36 -8.17
CA ALA A 279 -8.57 -12.83 -7.49
C ALA A 279 -9.81 -12.79 -8.40
N LEU A 280 -10.98 -12.77 -7.79
CA LEU A 280 -12.24 -12.48 -8.49
C LEU A 280 -12.44 -10.97 -8.55
N LEU A 281 -12.45 -10.40 -9.74
CA LEU A 281 -12.62 -8.97 -9.97
C LEU A 281 -14.10 -8.58 -10.01
N VAL A 282 -14.47 -7.51 -9.30
CA VAL A 282 -15.83 -6.97 -9.25
C VAL A 282 -15.85 -5.45 -9.50
N ASN A 283 -16.97 -4.91 -9.91
CA ASN A 283 -17.16 -3.48 -9.95
C ASN A 283 -17.46 -2.96 -8.53
N ALA A 284 -16.51 -2.25 -7.94
CA ALA A 284 -16.59 -1.72 -6.56
C ALA A 284 -17.77 -0.74 -6.34
N LEU A 285 -18.25 -0.10 -7.39
CA LEU A 285 -19.36 0.85 -7.32
C LEU A 285 -20.74 0.19 -7.52
N ASN A 286 -20.77 -1.11 -7.84
CA ASN A 286 -22.01 -1.86 -8.12
C ASN A 286 -22.22 -2.95 -7.06
N ILE A 287 -23.19 -2.75 -6.18
CA ILE A 287 -23.55 -3.65 -5.08
C ILE A 287 -23.87 -5.06 -5.61
N ASN A 288 -24.61 -5.16 -6.72
CA ASN A 288 -24.98 -6.46 -7.30
C ASN A 288 -23.75 -7.20 -7.84
N SER A 289 -22.75 -6.49 -8.39
CA SER A 289 -21.48 -7.09 -8.82
C SER A 289 -20.73 -7.68 -7.64
N ILE A 290 -20.62 -6.93 -6.53
CA ILE A 290 -19.98 -7.41 -5.29
C ILE A 290 -20.73 -8.62 -4.73
N ARG A 291 -22.06 -8.52 -4.62
CA ARG A 291 -22.92 -9.59 -4.11
C ARG A 291 -22.82 -10.88 -4.93
N SER A 292 -22.85 -10.76 -6.25
CA SER A 292 -22.71 -11.90 -7.16
C SER A 292 -21.33 -12.54 -7.04
N GLY A 293 -20.27 -11.74 -6.89
CA GLY A 293 -18.92 -12.21 -6.64
C GLY A 293 -18.83 -13.02 -5.34
N ILE A 294 -19.41 -12.52 -4.24
CA ILE A 294 -19.46 -13.23 -2.96
C ILE A 294 -20.16 -14.58 -3.10
N LYS A 295 -21.37 -14.60 -3.69
CA LYS A 295 -22.15 -15.83 -3.89
C LYS A 295 -21.39 -16.84 -4.75
N LEU A 296 -20.83 -16.38 -5.88
CA LEU A 296 -20.06 -17.23 -6.80
C LEU A 296 -18.85 -17.86 -6.11
N LEU A 297 -18.07 -17.05 -5.39
CA LEU A 297 -16.85 -17.54 -4.73
C LEU A 297 -17.18 -18.52 -3.61
N LEU A 298 -18.18 -18.26 -2.78
CA LEU A 298 -18.57 -19.15 -1.69
C LEU A 298 -19.19 -20.47 -2.19
N ALA A 299 -19.90 -20.45 -3.32
CA ALA A 299 -20.53 -21.65 -3.87
C ALA A 299 -19.58 -22.52 -4.71
N ASN A 300 -18.42 -22.00 -5.14
CA ASN A 300 -17.55 -22.69 -6.10
C ASN A 300 -16.15 -22.99 -5.55
N ARG A 301 -16.01 -24.16 -4.91
CA ARG A 301 -14.74 -24.64 -4.36
C ARG A 301 -13.64 -24.80 -5.41
N ASN A 302 -13.97 -25.18 -6.64
CA ASN A 302 -12.97 -25.31 -7.71
C ASN A 302 -12.40 -23.93 -8.10
N LEU A 303 -13.26 -22.91 -8.17
CA LEU A 303 -12.83 -21.54 -8.40
C LEU A 303 -11.92 -21.04 -7.26
N GLN A 304 -12.30 -21.28 -6.00
CA GLN A 304 -11.46 -20.94 -4.85
C GLN A 304 -10.05 -21.55 -4.97
N LYS A 305 -9.96 -22.86 -5.20
CA LYS A 305 -8.68 -23.57 -5.37
C LYS A 305 -7.85 -23.02 -6.52
N LYS A 306 -8.51 -22.74 -7.66
CA LYS A 306 -7.85 -22.12 -8.82
C LYS A 306 -7.25 -20.76 -8.47
N LEU A 307 -8.05 -19.86 -7.87
CA LEU A 307 -7.60 -18.52 -7.50
C LEU A 307 -6.46 -18.55 -6.47
N ILE A 308 -6.54 -19.43 -5.47
CA ILE A 308 -5.48 -19.64 -4.47
C ILE A 308 -4.17 -20.08 -5.15
N SER A 309 -4.24 -21.07 -6.04
CA SER A 309 -3.06 -21.58 -6.76
C SER A 309 -2.41 -20.49 -7.63
N ILE A 310 -3.20 -19.67 -8.30
CA ILE A 310 -2.71 -18.54 -9.09
C ILE A 310 -2.15 -17.46 -8.16
N GLY A 311 -2.81 -17.18 -7.04
CA GLY A 311 -2.36 -16.22 -6.03
C GLY A 311 -0.97 -16.56 -5.49
N PHE A 312 -0.69 -17.81 -5.16
CA PHE A 312 0.65 -18.24 -4.75
C PHE A 312 1.72 -17.99 -5.82
N ARG A 313 1.39 -18.21 -7.10
CA ARG A 313 2.34 -17.91 -8.21
C ARG A 313 2.53 -16.41 -8.40
N ASN A 314 1.48 -15.62 -8.19
CA ASN A 314 1.54 -14.17 -8.31
C ASN A 314 2.55 -13.53 -7.36
N GLN A 315 2.83 -14.16 -6.20
CA GLN A 315 3.77 -13.67 -5.19
C GLN A 315 5.21 -13.52 -5.72
N GLN A 316 5.61 -14.30 -6.71
CA GLN A 316 6.94 -14.20 -7.31
C GLN A 316 7.23 -12.83 -7.93
N ARG A 317 6.19 -12.07 -8.30
CA ARG A 317 6.30 -10.69 -8.81
C ARG A 317 6.65 -9.66 -7.73
N TYR A 318 6.55 -10.04 -6.47
CA TYR A 318 6.70 -9.18 -5.29
C TYR A 318 7.78 -9.69 -4.35
N ASP A 319 8.77 -10.36 -4.94
CA ASP A 319 9.91 -10.93 -4.23
C ASP A 319 10.84 -9.82 -3.71
N PRO A 320 11.19 -9.81 -2.41
CA PRO A 320 12.11 -8.84 -1.84
C PRO A 320 13.50 -8.86 -2.46
N ILE A 321 13.98 -10.01 -2.93
CA ILE A 321 15.30 -10.13 -3.59
C ILE A 321 15.28 -9.32 -4.90
N GLN A 322 14.24 -9.47 -5.71
CA GLN A 322 14.13 -8.73 -6.97
C GLN A 322 14.00 -7.22 -6.75
N ALA A 323 13.29 -6.81 -5.70
CA ALA A 323 13.19 -5.41 -5.33
C ALA A 323 14.55 -4.85 -4.85
N ALA A 324 15.30 -5.61 -4.06
CA ALA A 324 16.65 -5.22 -3.60
C ALA A 324 17.62 -5.06 -4.78
N LEU A 325 17.65 -6.03 -5.71
CA LEU A 325 18.48 -5.96 -6.92
C LEU A 325 18.10 -4.74 -7.77
N SER A 326 16.81 -4.51 -8.01
CA SER A 326 16.33 -3.37 -8.80
C SER A 326 16.70 -2.02 -8.17
N LEU A 327 16.66 -1.92 -6.83
CA LEU A 327 17.09 -0.72 -6.12
C LEU A 327 18.61 -0.53 -6.21
N ASN A 328 19.38 -1.60 -6.02
CA ASN A 328 20.84 -1.55 -6.14
C ASN A 328 21.27 -1.10 -7.55
N ASP A 329 20.72 -1.71 -8.60
CA ASP A 329 20.98 -1.33 -9.99
C ASP A 329 20.61 0.14 -10.26
N LEU A 330 19.47 0.59 -9.74
CA LEU A 330 19.07 2.00 -9.86
C LEU A 330 20.12 2.92 -9.21
N TYR A 331 20.57 2.60 -8.00
CA TYR A 331 21.54 3.43 -7.29
C TYR A 331 22.88 3.49 -8.02
N MET A 332 23.37 2.36 -8.52
CA MET A 332 24.60 2.32 -9.31
C MET A 332 24.49 3.12 -10.62
N ASN A 333 23.33 3.14 -11.26
CA ASN A 333 23.12 3.86 -12.53
C ASN A 333 22.98 5.38 -12.36
N ILE A 334 22.66 5.89 -11.18
CA ILE A 334 22.48 7.33 -10.95
C ILE A 334 23.71 8.03 -10.33
N LEU A 335 24.69 7.25 -9.82
CA LEU A 335 25.97 7.76 -9.34
C LEU A 335 26.84 8.23 -10.48
#